data_b435ebea1044e06882fded5b037c172e
#
_entry.id   b435ebea1044e06882fded5b037c172e
#
_cell.length_a   1.000
_cell.length_b   1.000
_cell.length_c   1.000
_cell.angle_alpha   90.00
_cell.angle_beta   90.00
_cell.angle_gamma   90.00
#
_symmetry.space_group_name_H-M   'P 1'
#
loop_
_entity.id
_entity.type
_entity.pdbx_description
1 polymer ?
#
loop_
_entity_poly.entity_id
_entity_poly.type
_entity_poly.pdbx_seq_one_letter_code
_entity_poly.pdbx_strand_id
1 'polypeptide(L)' 'MQLHVGQRISIVVNGEAAETGAATLAALVAELGYQEGQVATALNGNFVPKGVRAETKLAPDDRIEIVAPRQGG' A
#
# COMPACT_ATOMS: atom_id res chain seq x y z
N MET A 1 20.85 -16.01 -17.31
CA MET A 1 20.75 -15.30 -16.20
C MET A 1 19.33 -14.95 -15.85
N GLN A 2 18.99 -15.02 -14.68
CA GLN A 2 17.69 -14.81 -14.28
C GLN A 2 17.47 -13.44 -13.79
N LEU A 3 16.61 -12.75 -14.39
CA LEU A 3 16.32 -11.48 -13.96
C LEU A 3 15.19 -11.54 -13.02
N HIS A 4 15.39 -11.13 -11.86
CA HIS A 4 14.39 -11.12 -10.95
C HIS A 4 13.88 -9.79 -10.87
N VAL A 5 12.85 -9.54 -11.58
CA VAL A 5 12.34 -8.24 -11.48
C VAL A 5 11.31 -8.31 -10.49
N GLY A 6 11.33 -8.13 -9.44
CA GLY A 6 10.40 -8.06 -8.44
C GLY A 6 9.15 -8.82 -8.71
N GLN A 7 8.69 -9.58 -7.82
CA GLN A 7 7.47 -10.29 -7.99
C GLN A 7 6.31 -9.40 -7.78
N ARG A 8 5.32 -9.53 -8.61
CA ARG A 8 4.10 -8.77 -8.41
C ARG A 8 3.09 -9.65 -7.72
N ILE A 9 2.35 -9.07 -6.80
CA ILE A 9 1.33 -9.81 -6.07
C ILE A 9 -0.02 -9.16 -6.31
N SER A 10 -1.06 -9.92 -6.14
CA SER A 10 -2.42 -9.43 -6.26
C SER A 10 -2.90 -9.00 -4.89
N ILE A 11 -3.44 -7.80 -4.82
CA ILE A 11 -3.96 -7.26 -3.57
C ILE A 11 -5.28 -6.58 -3.87
N VAL A 12 -5.93 -6.06 -2.85
CA VAL A 12 -7.15 -5.29 -3.01
C VAL A 12 -6.90 -3.93 -2.38
N VAL A 13 -7.07 -2.87 -3.15
CA VAL A 13 -6.86 -1.52 -2.65
C VAL A 13 -8.19 -0.78 -2.72
N ASN A 14 -8.68 -0.35 -1.58
CA ASN A 14 -9.95 0.37 -1.49
C ASN A 14 -11.06 -0.39 -2.23
N GLY A 15 -11.07 -1.69 -2.03
CA GLY A 15 -12.12 -2.52 -2.60
C GLY A 15 -11.93 -2.95 -4.04
N GLU A 16 -10.81 -2.57 -4.66
CA GLU A 16 -10.57 -2.91 -6.05
C GLU A 16 -9.34 -3.77 -6.20
N ALA A 17 -9.44 -4.78 -7.04
CA ALA A 17 -8.31 -5.65 -7.29
C ALA A 17 -7.18 -4.88 -7.97
N ALA A 18 -5.97 -5.13 -7.55
CA ALA A 18 -4.81 -4.47 -8.10
C ALA A 18 -3.61 -5.38 -7.97
N GLU A 19 -2.55 -5.08 -8.71
CA GLU A 19 -1.31 -5.79 -8.58
C GLU A 19 -0.22 -4.82 -8.26
N THR A 20 0.75 -5.24 -7.48
CA THR A 20 1.82 -4.36 -7.10
C THR A 20 3.13 -5.12 -6.99
N GLY A 21 4.21 -4.43 -7.29
CA GLY A 21 5.55 -4.95 -6.99
C GLY A 21 6.10 -4.39 -5.70
N ALA A 22 5.30 -3.60 -4.99
CA ALA A 22 5.77 -3.01 -3.74
C ALA A 22 5.90 -4.08 -2.68
N ALA A 23 6.96 -4.03 -1.91
CA ALA A 23 7.18 -5.02 -0.86
C ALA A 23 6.59 -4.59 0.46
N THR A 24 6.38 -3.29 0.65
CA THR A 24 5.88 -2.77 1.91
C THR A 24 4.74 -1.81 1.65
N LEU A 25 4.01 -1.51 2.71
CA LEU A 25 2.91 -0.57 2.59
C LEU A 25 3.42 0.82 2.22
N ALA A 26 4.57 1.23 2.76
CA ALA A 26 5.14 2.51 2.40
C ALA A 26 5.46 2.57 0.91
N ALA A 27 6.01 1.51 0.36
CA ALA A 27 6.32 1.48 -1.05
C ALA A 27 5.06 1.52 -1.90
N LEU A 28 3.99 0.88 -1.43
CA LEU A 28 2.73 0.91 -2.16
C LEU A 28 2.15 2.32 -2.18
N VAL A 29 2.18 3.01 -1.05
CA VAL A 29 1.67 4.37 -0.98
C VAL A 29 2.40 5.25 -2.00
N ALA A 30 3.72 5.10 -2.06
CA ALA A 30 4.51 5.87 -3.01
C ALA A 30 4.20 5.47 -4.45
N GLU A 31 4.05 4.18 -4.69
CA GLU A 31 3.77 3.69 -6.04
C GLU A 31 2.45 4.26 -6.55
N LEU A 32 1.48 4.43 -5.67
CA LEU A 32 0.18 4.93 -6.07
C LEU A 32 0.13 6.45 -6.16
N GLY A 33 1.25 7.10 -5.86
CA GLY A 33 1.33 8.55 -6.04
C GLY A 33 0.90 9.38 -4.86
N TYR A 34 0.64 8.76 -3.73
CA TYR A 34 0.25 9.52 -2.56
C TYR A 34 1.48 10.00 -1.80
N GLN A 35 1.32 11.11 -1.10
CA GLN A 35 2.36 11.57 -0.19
C GLN A 35 2.09 10.95 1.15
N GLU A 36 3.13 10.41 1.76
CA GLU A 36 2.96 9.64 2.97
C GLU A 36 2.27 10.38 4.08
N GLY A 37 2.54 11.65 4.22
CA GLY A 37 1.97 12.40 5.31
C GLY A 37 0.53 12.81 5.09
N GLN A 38 -0.02 12.49 3.93
CA GLN A 38 -1.35 12.95 3.61
C GLN A 38 -2.40 11.86 3.54
N VAL A 39 -2.03 10.65 3.91
CA VAL A 39 -2.99 9.56 3.85
C VAL A 39 -2.98 8.78 5.15
N ALA A 40 -4.08 8.13 5.42
CA ALA A 40 -4.16 7.14 6.48
C ALA A 40 -4.27 5.78 5.81
N THR A 41 -3.71 4.77 6.43
CA THR A 41 -3.70 3.44 5.83
C THR A 41 -4.17 2.39 6.80
N ALA A 42 -4.79 1.35 6.26
CA ALA A 42 -5.15 0.17 7.04
C ALA A 42 -4.80 -1.05 6.23
N LEU A 43 -4.44 -2.12 6.91
CA LEU A 43 -4.10 -3.37 6.27
C LEU A 43 -4.95 -4.46 6.91
N ASN A 44 -5.76 -5.09 6.12
CA ASN A 44 -6.65 -6.16 6.57
C ASN A 44 -7.48 -5.72 7.77
N GLY A 45 -7.94 -4.48 7.72
CA GLY A 45 -8.81 -3.94 8.76
C GLY A 45 -8.08 -3.31 9.94
N ASN A 46 -6.75 -3.29 9.93
CA ASN A 46 -5.99 -2.74 11.05
C ASN A 46 -5.28 -1.48 10.63
N PHE A 47 -5.47 -0.44 11.41
CA PHE A 47 -4.81 0.84 11.12
C PHE A 47 -3.30 0.67 11.17
N VAL A 48 -2.60 1.24 10.20
CA VAL A 48 -1.15 1.20 10.13
C VAL A 48 -0.63 2.63 10.19
N PRO A 49 0.01 3.02 11.28
CA PRO A 49 0.54 4.37 11.40
C PRO A 49 1.64 4.63 10.38
N LYS A 50 1.76 5.90 10.01
CA LYS A 50 2.76 6.28 9.03
C LYS A 50 4.15 5.76 9.38
N GLY A 51 4.52 5.83 10.65
CA GLY A 51 5.88 5.50 11.04
C GLY A 51 6.24 4.04 10.91
N VAL A 52 5.28 3.15 10.74
CA VAL A 52 5.60 1.73 10.59
C VAL A 52 5.25 1.18 9.22
N ARG A 53 4.85 2.04 8.28
CA ARG A 53 4.50 1.54 6.96
C ARG A 53 5.67 0.89 6.24
N ALA A 54 6.88 1.42 6.47
CA ALA A 54 8.04 0.87 5.79
C ALA A 54 8.42 -0.51 6.32
N GLU A 55 7.90 -0.86 7.48
CA GLU A 55 8.16 -2.17 8.06
C GLU A 55 6.99 -3.10 7.88
N THR A 56 5.93 -2.65 7.26
CA THR A 56 4.72 -3.44 7.10
C THR A 56 4.77 -4.11 5.74
N LYS A 57 5.07 -5.39 5.71
CA LYS A 57 5.22 -6.12 4.48
C LYS A 57 3.89 -6.51 3.91
N LEU A 58 3.80 -6.51 2.61
CA LEU A 58 2.57 -6.89 1.91
C LEU A 58 2.66 -8.34 1.48
N ALA A 59 1.52 -8.99 1.47
CA ALA A 59 1.40 -10.38 1.04
C ALA A 59 0.26 -10.50 0.04
N PRO A 60 0.24 -11.56 -0.75
CA PRO A 60 -0.87 -11.74 -1.68
C PRO A 60 -2.21 -11.74 -0.98
N ASP A 61 -3.18 -11.14 -1.63
CA ASP A 61 -4.55 -11.07 -1.15
C ASP A 61 -4.76 -10.13 0.03
N ASP A 62 -3.73 -9.36 0.41
CA ASP A 62 -3.92 -8.36 1.44
C ASP A 62 -4.92 -7.31 0.97
N ARG A 63 -5.67 -6.79 1.92
CA ARG A 63 -6.62 -5.71 1.65
C ARG A 63 -6.10 -4.45 2.27
N ILE A 64 -5.88 -3.47 1.45
CA ILE A 64 -5.32 -2.19 1.88
C ILE A 64 -6.36 -1.12 1.69
N GLU A 65 -6.49 -0.25 2.68
CA GLU A 65 -7.33 0.93 2.56
C GLU A 65 -6.48 2.15 2.72
N ILE A 66 -6.62 3.08 1.80
CA ILE A 66 -5.86 4.31 1.81
C ILE A 66 -6.86 5.44 1.72
N VAL A 67 -6.87 6.29 2.74
CA VAL A 67 -7.81 7.41 2.79
C VAL A 67 -7.03 8.70 2.78
N ALA A 68 -7.30 9.52 1.80
CA ALA A 68 -6.67 10.83 1.70
C ALA A 68 -7.67 11.86 2.15
N PRO A 69 -7.38 12.61 3.20
CA PRO A 69 -8.33 13.60 3.68
C PRO A 69 -8.57 14.65 2.62
N ARG A 70 -9.82 15.11 2.49
CA ARG A 70 -10.10 16.13 1.58
C ARG A 70 -9.65 17.42 2.11
N GLN A 71 -9.04 18.19 1.26
CA GLN A 71 -8.55 19.47 1.65
C GLN A 71 -9.54 20.51 1.26
N GLY A 72 -9.82 21.39 2.16
CA GLY A 72 -10.52 22.58 1.82
C GLY A 72 -11.88 22.37 1.26
N GLY A 73 -12.37 21.36 1.61
CA GLY A 73 -13.72 21.05 1.20
C GLY A 73 -13.92 21.18 -0.24
#